data_1c256b2cfcec510274c0aaa94f003176
#
_entry.id   1c256b2cfcec510274c0aaa94f003176
#
_cell.length_a   1.000
_cell.length_b   1.000
_cell.length_c   1.000
_cell.angle_alpha   90.00
_cell.angle_beta   90.00
_cell.angle_gamma   90.00
#
_symmetry.space_group_name_H-M   'P 1'
#
loop_
_entity.id
_entity.type
_entity.pdbx_description
1 polymer ?
#
loop_
_entity_poly.entity_id
_entity_poly.type
_entity_poly.pdbx_seq_one_letter_code
_entity_poly.pdbx_strand_id
1 'polypeptide(L)'
;WSRGLGDVYKRQAQYQPRMPVSAYALAAKRYMYEFGASREDLANVAIAARDWALLNPRAYTHQDGPLTVNDVLSARPIVDPLGKLDCCLVTDGGAAVVMTRSDRAKDTKNTPIYLLGAAMEHHHRMISEMPDLVQTSAIESGKRAFSMSGYKPNDMSTIQLYDAFTINTLLFLEDLGFCKKGEAKELVKNNNIGPAGNLKVNTNGGGLSCVHPGMYGLFVTLEALRQLR
;
A
#
# COMPACT_ATOMS: atom_id res chain seq x y z
N TRP A 1 -22.66 -0.86 -28.09
CA TRP A 1 -21.94 0.41 -27.92
C TRP A 1 -22.53 1.13 -26.71
N SER A 2 -21.83 1.10 -25.60
CA SER A 2 -22.22 1.79 -24.36
C SER A 2 -22.02 3.30 -24.56
N ARG A 3 -23.08 4.06 -24.72
CA ARG A 3 -23.06 5.53 -24.78
C ARG A 3 -22.49 6.14 -23.49
N GLY A 4 -22.57 5.45 -22.35
CA GLY A 4 -22.12 5.92 -21.05
C GLY A 4 -20.61 6.10 -20.92
N LEU A 5 -19.80 5.20 -21.48
CA LEU A 5 -18.32 5.33 -21.44
C LEU A 5 -17.81 6.51 -22.27
N GLY A 6 -18.44 6.80 -23.43
CA GLY A 6 -18.06 7.94 -24.25
C GLY A 6 -18.27 9.30 -23.57
N ASP A 7 -19.31 9.43 -22.75
CA ASP A 7 -19.59 10.66 -22.02
C ASP A 7 -18.66 10.84 -20.81
N VAL A 8 -18.26 9.76 -20.15
CA VAL A 8 -17.25 9.79 -19.06
C VAL A 8 -15.92 10.29 -19.59
N TYR A 9 -15.44 9.75 -20.72
CA TYR A 9 -14.18 10.20 -21.33
C TYR A 9 -14.23 11.64 -21.83
N LYS A 10 -15.35 12.09 -22.38
CA LYS A 10 -15.53 13.49 -22.83
C LYS A 10 -15.43 14.48 -21.67
N ARG A 11 -16.02 14.16 -20.51
CA ARG A 11 -15.96 15.01 -19.31
C ARG A 11 -14.57 15.00 -18.69
N GLN A 12 -13.93 13.83 -18.59
CA GLN A 12 -12.57 13.70 -18.07
C GLN A 12 -11.54 14.40 -18.97
N ALA A 13 -11.72 14.38 -20.29
CA ALA A 13 -10.79 15.02 -21.23
C ALA A 13 -10.63 16.52 -20.99
N GLN A 14 -11.67 17.21 -20.52
CA GLN A 14 -11.61 18.64 -20.21
C GLN A 14 -10.67 18.96 -19.05
N TYR A 15 -10.56 18.04 -18.07
CA TYR A 15 -9.73 18.19 -16.88
C TYR A 15 -8.36 17.52 -17.03
N GLN A 16 -8.14 16.73 -18.06
CA GLN A 16 -6.91 15.99 -18.35
C GLN A 16 -6.32 15.27 -17.12
N PRO A 17 -7.11 14.47 -16.38
CA PRO A 17 -6.63 13.83 -15.17
C PRO A 17 -5.50 12.86 -15.50
N ARG A 18 -4.37 13.01 -14.80
CA ARG A 18 -3.26 12.06 -14.92
C ARG A 18 -3.59 10.78 -14.15
N MET A 19 -3.76 9.67 -14.86
CA MET A 19 -4.00 8.37 -14.23
C MET A 19 -2.68 7.63 -13.99
N PRO A 20 -2.55 6.86 -12.89
CA PRO A 20 -3.56 6.61 -11.84
C PRO A 20 -3.58 7.66 -10.73
N VAL A 21 -2.62 8.57 -10.64
CA VAL A 21 -2.43 9.48 -9.48
C VAL A 21 -3.67 10.32 -9.16
N SER A 22 -4.42 10.78 -10.19
CA SER A 22 -5.63 11.57 -9.97
C SER A 22 -6.73 10.79 -9.24
N ALA A 23 -6.86 9.48 -9.53
CA ALA A 23 -7.81 8.62 -8.84
C ALA A 23 -7.49 8.52 -7.34
N TYR A 24 -6.23 8.30 -7.01
CA TYR A 24 -5.78 8.21 -5.61
C TYR A 24 -5.85 9.55 -4.88
N ALA A 25 -5.62 10.65 -5.60
CA ALA A 25 -5.80 11.99 -5.04
C ALA A 25 -7.27 12.26 -4.68
N LEU A 26 -8.24 11.80 -5.48
CA LEU A 26 -9.67 11.88 -5.14
C LEU A 26 -9.99 11.07 -3.88
N ALA A 27 -9.48 9.85 -3.78
CA ALA A 27 -9.65 9.03 -2.58
C ALA A 27 -9.01 9.70 -1.36
N ALA A 28 -7.80 10.25 -1.49
CA ALA A 28 -7.13 10.98 -0.41
C ALA A 28 -7.92 12.21 0.04
N LYS A 29 -8.41 13.03 -0.91
CA LYS A 29 -9.28 14.19 -0.58
C LYS A 29 -10.55 13.77 0.14
N ARG A 30 -11.17 12.68 -0.30
CA ARG A 30 -12.38 12.15 0.35
C ARG A 30 -12.08 11.67 1.76
N TYR A 31 -11.00 10.94 1.95
CA TYR A 31 -10.55 10.49 3.26
C TYR A 31 -10.25 11.67 4.21
N MET A 32 -9.54 12.68 3.71
CA MET A 32 -9.25 13.90 4.48
C MET A 32 -10.55 14.63 4.89
N TYR A 33 -11.52 14.72 3.98
CA TYR A 33 -12.79 15.37 4.25
C TYR A 33 -13.63 14.62 5.28
N GLU A 34 -13.75 13.31 5.16
CA GLU A 34 -14.62 12.50 6.03
C GLU A 34 -14.05 12.31 7.43
N PHE A 35 -12.74 12.09 7.52
CA PHE A 35 -12.09 11.72 8.77
C PHE A 35 -11.21 12.82 9.36
N GLY A 36 -11.14 13.98 8.73
CA GLY A 36 -10.29 15.08 9.18
C GLY A 36 -8.80 14.75 9.16
N ALA A 37 -8.37 13.88 8.24
CA ALA A 37 -6.96 13.61 8.04
C ALA A 37 -6.27 14.78 7.35
N SER A 38 -4.97 14.92 7.59
CA SER A 38 -4.14 15.99 7.06
C SER A 38 -3.07 15.44 6.11
N ARG A 39 -2.32 16.33 5.46
CA ARG A 39 -1.14 15.93 4.67
C ARG A 39 -0.01 15.38 5.55
N GLU A 40 0.07 15.82 6.79
CA GLU A 40 1.02 15.30 7.79
C GLU A 40 0.75 13.83 8.10
N ASP A 41 -0.52 13.41 8.15
CA ASP A 41 -0.88 12.01 8.35
C ASP A 41 -0.40 11.14 7.18
N LEU A 42 -0.54 11.63 5.93
CA LEU A 42 0.03 10.96 4.75
C LEU A 42 1.57 10.95 4.80
N ALA A 43 2.20 12.04 5.25
CA ALA A 43 3.65 12.14 5.37
C ALA A 43 4.23 11.09 6.32
N ASN A 44 3.55 10.74 7.40
CA ASN A 44 4.01 9.68 8.32
C ASN A 44 4.16 8.32 7.62
N VAL A 45 3.35 8.02 6.61
CA VAL A 45 3.51 6.80 5.79
C VAL A 45 4.79 6.85 4.97
N ALA A 46 5.07 7.97 4.30
CA ALA A 46 6.28 8.15 3.50
C ALA A 46 7.55 8.08 4.36
N ILE A 47 7.52 8.68 5.55
CA ILE A 47 8.63 8.66 6.53
C ILE A 47 8.90 7.21 6.97
N ALA A 48 7.88 6.48 7.39
CA ALA A 48 8.04 5.10 7.82
C ALA A 48 8.60 4.20 6.70
N ALA A 49 8.12 4.37 5.47
CA ALA A 49 8.65 3.66 4.31
C ALA A 49 10.14 3.99 4.06
N ARG A 50 10.54 5.26 4.22
CA ARG A 50 11.94 5.68 4.10
C ARG A 50 12.79 5.07 5.22
N ASP A 51 12.35 5.08 6.45
CA ASP A 51 13.09 4.52 7.57
C ASP A 51 13.35 3.02 7.40
N TRP A 52 12.36 2.26 6.89
CA TRP A 52 12.57 0.87 6.49
C TRP A 52 13.57 0.73 5.34
N ALA A 53 13.51 1.60 4.32
CA ALA A 53 14.42 1.58 3.18
C ALA A 53 15.88 1.84 3.59
N LEU A 54 16.11 2.71 4.57
CA LEU A 54 17.44 2.99 5.10
C LEU A 54 18.09 1.75 5.76
N LEU A 55 17.29 0.80 6.23
CA LEU A 55 17.77 -0.47 6.78
C LEU A 55 17.95 -1.55 5.72
N ASN A 56 17.50 -1.31 4.48
CA ASN A 56 17.55 -2.28 3.40
C ASN A 56 18.56 -1.88 2.32
N PRO A 57 19.74 -2.51 2.23
CA PRO A 57 20.76 -2.18 1.22
C PRO A 57 20.30 -2.33 -0.23
N ARG A 58 19.18 -3.02 -0.47
CA ARG A 58 18.60 -3.22 -1.81
C ARG A 58 17.55 -2.18 -2.16
N ALA A 59 17.15 -1.33 -1.21
CA ALA A 59 16.18 -0.28 -1.47
C ALA A 59 16.77 0.82 -2.33
N TYR A 60 16.00 1.32 -3.29
CA TYR A 60 16.42 2.38 -4.20
C TYR A 60 16.88 3.63 -3.43
N THR A 61 16.21 3.96 -2.32
CA THR A 61 16.50 5.15 -1.52
C THR A 61 17.36 4.85 -0.29
N HIS A 62 18.08 3.72 -0.25
CA HIS A 62 18.88 3.33 0.90
C HIS A 62 19.91 4.40 1.34
N GLN A 63 20.44 5.17 0.38
CA GLN A 63 21.47 6.20 0.63
C GLN A 63 20.93 7.63 0.67
N ASP A 64 19.62 7.83 0.54
CA ASP A 64 19.04 9.19 0.42
C ASP A 64 18.91 9.93 1.77
N GLY A 65 19.11 9.22 2.89
CA GLY A 65 18.88 9.77 4.23
C GLY A 65 17.41 9.77 4.66
N PRO A 66 17.16 10.10 5.94
CA PRO A 66 15.82 10.13 6.52
C PRO A 66 14.97 11.26 5.93
N LEU A 67 13.64 11.11 6.03
CA LEU A 67 12.67 12.14 5.69
C LEU A 67 12.09 12.78 6.96
N THR A 68 11.79 14.07 6.85
CA THR A 68 10.96 14.79 7.82
C THR A 68 9.57 15.05 7.24
N VAL A 69 8.61 15.41 8.08
CA VAL A 69 7.29 15.86 7.64
C VAL A 69 7.43 17.04 6.67
N ASN A 70 8.30 18.01 6.99
CA ASN A 70 8.51 19.17 6.13
C ASN A 70 9.05 18.80 4.74
N ASP A 71 9.92 17.79 4.62
CA ASP A 71 10.43 17.34 3.33
C ASP A 71 9.27 16.80 2.45
N VAL A 72 8.35 16.05 3.05
CA VAL A 72 7.18 15.52 2.32
C VAL A 72 6.22 16.63 1.93
N LEU A 73 5.92 17.56 2.85
CA LEU A 73 4.97 18.66 2.59
C LEU A 73 5.49 19.67 1.56
N SER A 74 6.81 19.94 1.53
CA SER A 74 7.46 20.83 0.59
C SER A 74 7.84 20.17 -0.74
N ALA A 75 7.67 18.84 -0.85
CA ALA A 75 7.94 18.12 -2.08
C ALA A 75 7.07 18.63 -3.23
N ARG A 76 7.64 18.62 -4.45
CA ARG A 76 6.93 19.07 -5.66
C ARG A 76 5.52 18.48 -5.74
N PRO A 77 4.47 19.32 -5.81
CA PRO A 77 3.11 18.84 -5.95
C PRO A 77 2.92 18.10 -7.29
N ILE A 78 2.17 17.01 -7.27
CA ILE A 78 1.81 16.23 -8.45
C ILE A 78 0.32 16.41 -8.79
N VAL A 79 -0.55 16.02 -7.88
CA VAL A 79 -2.02 16.26 -7.91
C VAL A 79 -2.48 16.44 -6.47
N ASP A 80 -3.03 17.59 -6.13
CA ASP A 80 -3.47 17.88 -4.76
C ASP A 80 -4.42 16.79 -4.19
N PRO A 81 -4.14 16.19 -3.01
CA PRO A 81 -3.17 16.60 -2.01
C PRO A 81 -1.78 15.96 -2.15
N LEU A 82 -1.54 15.11 -3.17
CA LEU A 82 -0.36 14.28 -3.30
C LEU A 82 0.82 15.03 -3.93
N GLY A 83 1.96 15.02 -3.24
CA GLY A 83 3.26 15.45 -3.74
C GLY A 83 4.11 14.30 -4.26
N LYS A 84 5.34 14.61 -4.71
CA LYS A 84 6.27 13.62 -5.24
C LYS A 84 6.57 12.48 -4.25
N LEU A 85 6.71 12.78 -2.96
CA LEU A 85 7.03 11.80 -1.93
C LEU A 85 5.81 11.01 -1.42
N ASP A 86 4.60 11.40 -1.84
CA ASP A 86 3.38 10.61 -1.65
C ASP A 86 3.17 9.54 -2.72
N CYS A 87 3.99 9.54 -3.78
CA CYS A 87 3.89 8.65 -4.92
C CYS A 87 5.00 7.61 -4.89
N CYS A 88 4.68 6.40 -5.34
CA CYS A 88 5.66 5.33 -5.48
C CYS A 88 6.80 5.70 -6.44
N LEU A 89 7.90 4.99 -6.29
CA LEU A 89 9.04 5.05 -7.19
C LEU A 89 8.66 4.60 -8.61
N VAL A 90 9.50 4.96 -9.55
CA VAL A 90 9.51 4.39 -10.91
C VAL A 90 10.88 3.75 -11.09
N THR A 91 10.95 2.42 -10.96
CA THR A 91 12.19 1.66 -11.01
C THR A 91 12.02 0.42 -11.88
N ASP A 92 13.13 -0.15 -12.31
CA ASP A 92 13.14 -1.51 -12.84
C ASP A 92 13.19 -2.53 -11.69
N GLY A 93 12.75 -3.74 -11.96
CA GLY A 93 12.82 -4.84 -10.99
C GLY A 93 12.19 -6.11 -11.50
N GLY A 94 12.71 -7.24 -11.03
CA GLY A 94 12.18 -8.57 -11.32
C GLY A 94 12.23 -9.44 -10.07
N ALA A 95 11.24 -10.32 -9.93
CA ALA A 95 11.14 -11.22 -8.80
C ALA A 95 10.52 -12.55 -9.23
N ALA A 96 10.81 -13.61 -8.49
CA ALA A 96 10.22 -14.93 -8.70
C ALA A 96 9.93 -15.60 -7.36
N VAL A 97 8.81 -16.28 -7.27
CA VAL A 97 8.43 -17.13 -6.14
C VAL A 97 8.15 -18.54 -6.66
N VAL A 98 8.74 -19.54 -6.04
CA VAL A 98 8.46 -20.94 -6.33
C VAL A 98 7.46 -21.47 -5.32
N MET A 99 6.31 -21.92 -5.80
CA MET A 99 5.25 -22.53 -4.99
C MET A 99 5.22 -24.05 -5.25
N THR A 100 5.07 -24.82 -4.19
CA THR A 100 4.93 -26.27 -4.28
C THR A 100 3.85 -26.76 -3.30
N ARG A 101 3.42 -27.98 -3.46
CA ARG A 101 2.50 -28.60 -2.49
C ARG A 101 3.17 -28.77 -1.12
N SER A 102 2.40 -28.65 -0.06
CA SER A 102 2.90 -28.73 1.31
C SER A 102 3.60 -30.07 1.64
N ASP A 103 3.14 -31.17 1.06
CA ASP A 103 3.77 -32.50 1.22
C ASP A 103 5.17 -32.59 0.64
N ARG A 104 5.50 -31.79 -0.40
CA ARG A 104 6.82 -31.69 -1.02
C ARG A 104 7.70 -30.60 -0.41
N ALA A 105 7.12 -29.68 0.33
CA ALA A 105 7.83 -28.53 0.86
C ALA A 105 8.97 -28.93 1.81
N LYS A 106 8.79 -30.00 2.58
CA LYS A 106 9.80 -30.56 3.51
C LYS A 106 11.05 -31.12 2.81
N ASP A 107 10.98 -31.41 1.52
CA ASP A 107 12.09 -31.92 0.73
C ASP A 107 12.97 -30.78 0.17
N THR A 108 12.60 -29.52 0.42
CA THR A 108 13.35 -28.35 -0.03
C THR A 108 14.48 -27.98 0.94
N LYS A 109 15.55 -27.36 0.42
CA LYS A 109 16.70 -26.93 1.25
C LYS A 109 16.35 -25.83 2.26
N ASN A 110 15.37 -25.00 1.95
CA ASN A 110 14.97 -23.86 2.78
C ASN A 110 13.79 -24.24 3.66
N THR A 111 13.68 -23.60 4.83
CA THR A 111 12.50 -23.72 5.69
C THR A 111 11.26 -23.34 4.90
N PRO A 112 10.27 -24.24 4.81
CA PRO A 112 9.05 -23.95 4.07
C PRO A 112 8.23 -22.87 4.77
N ILE A 113 7.60 -22.01 3.97
CA ILE A 113 6.63 -21.02 4.40
C ILE A 113 5.30 -21.40 3.80
N TYR A 114 4.26 -21.44 4.60
CA TYR A 114 2.94 -21.92 4.19
C TYR A 114 1.99 -20.76 3.89
N LEU A 115 1.31 -20.81 2.76
CA LEU A 115 0.18 -19.93 2.44
C LEU A 115 -1.07 -20.49 3.12
N LEU A 116 -1.54 -19.80 4.16
CA LEU A 116 -2.67 -20.26 4.97
C LEU A 116 -4.01 -19.73 4.50
N GLY A 117 -4.03 -18.61 3.80
CA GLY A 117 -5.24 -18.03 3.24
C GLY A 117 -4.94 -17.16 2.05
N ALA A 118 -5.84 -17.17 1.06
CA ALA A 118 -5.75 -16.29 -0.10
C ALA A 118 -7.15 -15.97 -0.62
N ALA A 119 -7.36 -14.72 -1.01
CA ALA A 119 -8.60 -14.30 -1.64
C ALA A 119 -8.35 -13.12 -2.57
N MET A 120 -9.21 -12.96 -3.55
CA MET A 120 -9.19 -11.87 -4.51
C MET A 120 -10.61 -11.30 -4.63
N GLU A 121 -10.70 -9.98 -4.78
CA GLU A 121 -11.95 -9.28 -5.00
C GLU A 121 -11.74 -8.08 -5.92
N HIS A 122 -12.73 -7.84 -6.81
CA HIS A 122 -12.73 -6.72 -7.75
C HIS A 122 -14.13 -6.13 -7.81
N HIS A 123 -14.27 -4.86 -7.38
CA HIS A 123 -15.56 -4.18 -7.39
C HIS A 123 -15.71 -3.22 -8.59
N HIS A 124 -14.64 -2.58 -9.00
CA HIS A 124 -14.64 -1.58 -10.08
C HIS A 124 -13.28 -1.52 -10.78
N ARG A 125 -13.27 -0.94 -11.96
CA ARG A 125 -12.04 -0.65 -12.71
C ARG A 125 -11.64 0.81 -12.61
N MET A 126 -12.61 1.72 -12.65
CA MET A 126 -12.40 3.16 -12.66
C MET A 126 -12.89 3.78 -11.35
N ILE A 127 -12.18 4.81 -10.88
CA ILE A 127 -12.57 5.55 -9.67
C ILE A 127 -13.99 6.10 -9.75
N SER A 128 -14.48 6.43 -10.95
CA SER A 128 -15.85 6.90 -11.19
C SER A 128 -16.94 5.85 -10.96
N GLU A 129 -16.56 4.58 -10.87
CA GLU A 129 -17.46 3.45 -10.62
C GLU A 129 -17.41 3.01 -9.15
N MET A 130 -16.53 3.61 -8.36
CA MET A 130 -16.33 3.30 -6.95
C MET A 130 -17.46 3.90 -6.12
N PRO A 131 -18.29 3.08 -5.45
CA PRO A 131 -19.44 3.58 -4.68
C PRO A 131 -19.03 4.48 -3.50
N ASP A 132 -17.91 4.13 -2.87
CA ASP A 132 -17.34 4.84 -1.74
C ASP A 132 -15.82 4.95 -1.93
N LEU A 133 -15.29 6.17 -2.05
CA LEU A 133 -13.88 6.42 -2.36
C LEU A 133 -12.91 6.06 -1.23
N VAL A 134 -13.42 5.76 -0.04
CA VAL A 134 -12.60 5.39 1.12
C VAL A 134 -12.73 3.93 1.52
N GLN A 135 -13.51 3.14 0.78
CA GLN A 135 -13.62 1.69 0.96
C GLN A 135 -13.10 0.96 -0.27
N THR A 136 -12.23 -0.02 -0.05
CA THR A 136 -11.66 -0.83 -1.12
C THR A 136 -12.18 -2.27 -1.07
N SER A 137 -11.99 -3.03 -2.14
CA SER A 137 -12.31 -4.47 -2.17
C SER A 137 -11.44 -5.31 -1.21
N ALA A 138 -10.44 -4.70 -0.53
CA ALA A 138 -9.67 -5.35 0.51
C ALA A 138 -10.51 -5.78 1.72
N ILE A 139 -11.65 -5.14 1.97
CA ILE A 139 -12.61 -5.56 3.02
C ILE A 139 -13.03 -7.02 2.80
N GLU A 140 -13.54 -7.34 1.62
CA GLU A 140 -14.06 -8.68 1.35
C GLU A 140 -12.93 -9.71 1.11
N SER A 141 -11.88 -9.34 0.40
CA SER A 141 -10.75 -10.24 0.20
C SER A 141 -10.00 -10.51 1.50
N GLY A 142 -9.79 -9.50 2.35
CA GLY A 142 -9.17 -9.64 3.66
C GLY A 142 -9.99 -10.55 4.58
N LYS A 143 -11.29 -10.31 4.69
CA LYS A 143 -12.21 -11.13 5.49
C LYS A 143 -12.15 -12.61 5.09
N ARG A 144 -12.18 -12.90 3.78
CA ARG A 144 -12.09 -14.28 3.28
C ARG A 144 -10.73 -14.91 3.54
N ALA A 145 -9.63 -14.18 3.31
CA ALA A 145 -8.28 -14.69 3.53
C ALA A 145 -8.02 -14.98 5.03
N PHE A 146 -8.42 -14.09 5.93
CA PHE A 146 -8.32 -14.30 7.37
C PHE A 146 -9.20 -15.47 7.83
N SER A 147 -10.45 -15.57 7.35
CA SER A 147 -11.33 -16.71 7.65
C SER A 147 -10.72 -18.04 7.22
N MET A 148 -10.10 -18.09 6.04
CA MET A 148 -9.43 -19.30 5.53
C MET A 148 -8.20 -19.67 6.36
N SER A 149 -7.43 -18.68 6.80
CA SER A 149 -6.20 -18.91 7.56
C SER A 149 -6.44 -19.29 9.03
N GLY A 150 -7.59 -18.94 9.59
CA GLY A 150 -7.90 -19.07 11.01
C GLY A 150 -7.23 -18.01 11.91
N TYR A 151 -6.50 -17.05 11.32
CA TYR A 151 -5.87 -15.94 12.04
C TYR A 151 -6.69 -14.65 11.94
N LYS A 152 -6.35 -13.68 12.78
CA LYS A 152 -6.94 -12.34 12.81
C LYS A 152 -5.89 -11.28 12.49
N PRO A 153 -6.27 -10.04 12.12
CA PRO A 153 -5.31 -8.97 11.87
C PRO A 153 -4.31 -8.75 13.01
N ASN A 154 -4.75 -8.82 14.26
CA ASN A 154 -3.89 -8.63 15.43
C ASN A 154 -2.88 -9.78 15.67
N ASP A 155 -2.99 -10.88 14.98
CA ASP A 155 -2.03 -11.99 15.06
C ASP A 155 -0.84 -11.80 14.10
N MET A 156 -0.91 -10.78 13.23
CA MET A 156 0.13 -10.52 12.24
C MET A 156 1.33 -9.82 12.85
N SER A 157 2.50 -10.41 12.74
CA SER A 157 3.76 -9.82 13.19
C SER A 157 4.34 -8.80 12.19
N THR A 158 3.98 -8.91 10.92
CA THR A 158 4.40 -8.00 9.85
C THR A 158 3.32 -7.92 8.78
N ILE A 159 3.19 -6.75 8.16
CA ILE A 159 2.16 -6.43 7.18
C ILE A 159 2.84 -5.88 5.94
N GLN A 160 2.56 -6.47 4.79
CA GLN A 160 3.12 -6.02 3.51
C GLN A 160 1.98 -5.57 2.61
N LEU A 161 1.91 -4.27 2.32
CA LEU A 161 0.84 -3.62 1.57
C LEU A 161 1.34 -3.06 0.25
N TYR A 162 0.46 -2.99 -0.73
CA TYR A 162 0.73 -2.32 -2.00
C TYR A 162 0.57 -0.81 -1.82
N ASP A 163 1.66 -0.11 -1.62
CA ASP A 163 1.73 1.32 -1.33
C ASP A 163 2.13 2.16 -2.55
N ALA A 164 1.32 2.09 -3.62
CA ALA A 164 1.54 2.96 -4.79
C ALA A 164 1.46 4.45 -4.44
N PHE A 165 0.68 4.80 -3.43
CA PHE A 165 0.54 6.14 -2.86
C PHE A 165 0.37 6.03 -1.35
N THR A 166 0.73 7.08 -0.61
CA THR A 166 0.63 7.10 0.86
C THR A 166 -0.79 6.78 1.36
N ILE A 167 -1.83 7.25 0.66
CA ILE A 167 -3.23 6.97 1.01
C ILE A 167 -3.58 5.48 0.97
N ASN A 168 -2.93 4.67 0.11
CA ASN A 168 -3.21 3.24 0.05
C ASN A 168 -2.97 2.54 1.38
N THR A 169 -1.87 2.89 2.06
CA THR A 169 -1.53 2.31 3.35
C THR A 169 -2.62 2.57 4.39
N LEU A 170 -3.16 3.79 4.45
CA LEU A 170 -4.25 4.12 5.37
C LEU A 170 -5.50 3.30 5.07
N LEU A 171 -5.94 3.31 3.80
CA LEU A 171 -7.14 2.58 3.39
C LEU A 171 -7.03 1.07 3.66
N PHE A 172 -5.89 0.46 3.34
CA PHE A 172 -5.71 -0.99 3.51
C PHE A 172 -5.56 -1.39 4.98
N LEU A 173 -4.93 -0.58 5.84
CA LEU A 173 -4.89 -0.86 7.28
C LEU A 173 -6.28 -0.91 7.89
N GLU A 174 -7.17 -0.03 7.45
CA GLU A 174 -8.56 0.00 7.89
C GLU A 174 -9.39 -1.14 7.29
N ASP A 175 -9.32 -1.30 5.97
CA ASP A 175 -10.13 -2.27 5.25
C ASP A 175 -9.76 -3.73 5.58
N LEU A 176 -8.51 -3.99 5.94
CA LEU A 176 -8.05 -5.29 6.42
C LEU A 176 -8.31 -5.50 7.92
N GLY A 177 -8.80 -4.48 8.65
CA GLY A 177 -9.24 -4.59 10.04
C GLY A 177 -8.13 -4.44 11.08
N PHE A 178 -7.01 -3.79 10.76
CA PHE A 178 -5.97 -3.45 11.75
C PHE A 178 -6.38 -2.28 12.64
N CYS A 179 -7.27 -1.42 12.17
CA CYS A 179 -7.95 -0.37 12.92
C CYS A 179 -9.33 -0.12 12.30
N LYS A 180 -10.16 0.71 12.96
CA LYS A 180 -11.46 1.09 12.42
C LYS A 180 -11.30 2.14 11.33
N LYS A 181 -12.35 2.31 10.54
CA LYS A 181 -12.42 3.31 9.49
C LYS A 181 -12.21 4.72 10.07
N GLY A 182 -11.27 5.48 9.46
CA GLY A 182 -10.85 6.81 9.90
C GLY A 182 -9.80 6.83 11.02
N GLU A 183 -9.39 5.67 11.57
CA GLU A 183 -8.40 5.60 12.66
C GLU A 183 -6.96 5.40 12.15
N ALA A 184 -6.75 4.99 10.90
CA ALA A 184 -5.41 4.74 10.39
C ALA A 184 -4.51 5.99 10.44
N LYS A 185 -5.06 7.18 10.31
CA LYS A 185 -4.34 8.45 10.48
C LYS A 185 -3.66 8.57 11.86
N GLU A 186 -4.32 8.07 12.92
CA GLU A 186 -3.72 8.03 14.26
C GLU A 186 -2.74 6.87 14.40
N LEU A 187 -3.05 5.74 13.79
CA LEU A 187 -2.20 4.53 13.83
C LEU A 187 -0.81 4.77 13.22
N VAL A 188 -0.69 5.61 12.18
CA VAL A 188 0.59 5.87 11.51
C VAL A 188 1.45 6.94 12.20
N LYS A 189 0.90 7.68 13.17
CA LYS A 189 1.64 8.73 13.90
C LYS A 189 2.83 8.17 14.68
N ASN A 190 3.77 9.05 14.99
CA ASN A 190 4.96 8.75 15.79
C ASN A 190 5.76 7.55 15.24
N ASN A 191 5.77 7.40 13.93
CA ASN A 191 6.46 6.31 13.23
C ASN A 191 6.04 4.90 13.71
N ASN A 192 4.79 4.74 14.13
CA ASN A 192 4.28 3.50 14.72
C ASN A 192 4.25 2.33 13.73
N ILE A 193 4.27 2.59 12.42
CA ILE A 193 4.37 1.60 11.35
C ILE A 193 5.81 1.40 10.83
N GLY A 194 6.76 2.10 11.40
CA GLY A 194 8.18 2.06 11.07
C GLY A 194 8.99 1.03 11.88
N PRO A 195 10.33 1.04 11.74
CA PRO A 195 11.21 0.05 12.39
C PRO A 195 11.09 0.00 13.92
N ALA A 196 10.94 1.14 14.56
CA ALA A 196 10.81 1.24 16.01
C ALA A 196 9.35 1.15 16.49
N GLY A 197 8.38 1.18 15.58
CA GLY A 197 6.95 1.15 15.90
C GLY A 197 6.43 -0.20 16.34
N ASN A 198 5.19 -0.25 16.77
CA ASN A 198 4.55 -1.49 17.21
C ASN A 198 4.04 -2.34 16.04
N LEU A 199 3.69 -1.71 14.92
CA LEU A 199 3.17 -2.36 13.72
C LEU A 199 4.23 -2.30 12.62
N LYS A 200 4.69 -3.45 12.13
CA LYS A 200 5.73 -3.52 11.11
C LYS A 200 5.09 -3.55 9.71
N VAL A 201 5.05 -2.40 9.06
CA VAL A 201 4.42 -2.27 7.73
C VAL A 201 5.47 -1.99 6.66
N ASN A 202 5.42 -2.75 5.55
CA ASN A 202 6.30 -2.57 4.38
C ASN A 202 7.80 -2.54 4.76
N THR A 203 8.24 -3.58 5.44
CA THR A 203 9.56 -3.71 6.09
C THR A 203 10.76 -3.62 5.15
N ASN A 204 10.55 -3.65 3.84
CA ASN A 204 11.61 -3.40 2.85
C ASN A 204 11.73 -1.93 2.43
N GLY A 205 10.79 -1.08 2.81
CA GLY A 205 10.66 0.31 2.35
C GLY A 205 9.53 0.55 1.35
N GLY A 206 8.78 -0.49 1.01
CA GLY A 206 7.58 -0.38 0.18
C GLY A 206 7.83 0.04 -1.27
N GLY A 207 6.77 0.29 -1.98
CA GLY A 207 6.78 0.93 -3.29
C GLY A 207 7.18 2.39 -3.22
N LEU A 208 7.01 3.03 -2.05
CA LEU A 208 7.36 4.43 -1.84
C LEU A 208 8.89 4.65 -1.74
N SER A 209 9.65 3.68 -1.25
CA SER A 209 11.08 3.89 -0.98
C SER A 209 11.99 2.72 -1.39
N CYS A 210 11.49 1.51 -1.63
CA CYS A 210 12.32 0.38 -2.02
C CYS A 210 12.36 0.16 -3.52
N VAL A 211 11.26 -0.22 -4.14
CA VAL A 211 11.18 -0.59 -5.56
C VAL A 211 9.73 -0.56 -6.04
N HIS A 212 9.48 -0.04 -7.23
CA HIS A 212 8.15 -0.12 -7.83
C HIS A 212 8.23 -0.25 -9.37
N PRO A 213 8.38 -1.46 -9.91
CA PRO A 213 8.53 -1.70 -11.35
C PRO A 213 7.16 -1.84 -12.06
N GLY A 214 6.18 -1.01 -11.69
CA GLY A 214 4.83 -1.02 -12.24
C GLY A 214 3.88 -2.09 -11.66
N MET A 215 4.40 -3.21 -11.17
CA MET A 215 3.65 -4.32 -10.54
C MET A 215 4.33 -4.73 -9.25
N TYR A 216 3.92 -4.16 -8.12
CA TYR A 216 4.61 -4.32 -6.84
C TYR A 216 4.18 -5.55 -6.01
N GLY A 217 3.03 -6.15 -6.29
CA GLY A 217 2.46 -7.26 -5.48
C GLY A 217 3.38 -8.45 -5.27
N LEU A 218 4.22 -8.81 -6.26
CA LEU A 218 5.19 -9.88 -6.10
C LEU A 218 6.32 -9.52 -5.12
N PHE A 219 6.73 -8.26 -5.07
CA PHE A 219 7.73 -7.78 -4.11
C PHE A 219 7.18 -7.72 -2.68
N VAL A 220 5.91 -7.37 -2.51
CA VAL A 220 5.16 -7.50 -1.25
C VAL A 220 5.21 -8.93 -0.73
N THR A 221 4.92 -9.90 -1.59
CA THR A 221 4.99 -11.32 -1.27
C THR A 221 6.41 -11.76 -0.90
N LEU A 222 7.41 -11.34 -1.67
CA LEU A 222 8.82 -11.65 -1.39
C LEU A 222 9.27 -11.11 -0.04
N GLU A 223 8.87 -9.90 0.30
CA GLU A 223 9.22 -9.33 1.59
C GLU A 223 8.56 -10.09 2.75
N ALA A 224 7.28 -10.44 2.61
CA ALA A 224 6.60 -11.29 3.60
C ALA A 224 7.35 -12.63 3.80
N LEU A 225 7.79 -13.27 2.70
CA LEU A 225 8.59 -14.51 2.76
C LEU A 225 9.94 -14.30 3.45
N ARG A 226 10.59 -13.15 3.27
CA ARG A 226 11.86 -12.82 3.95
C ARG A 226 11.70 -12.62 5.44
N GLN A 227 10.62 -11.96 5.84
CA GLN A 227 10.35 -11.71 7.26
C GLN A 227 9.98 -12.99 8.03
N LEU A 228 9.49 -14.02 7.35
CA LEU A 228 9.14 -15.31 7.94
C LEU A 228 10.30 -16.33 7.97
N ARG A 229 11.45 -16.02 7.37
CA ARG A 229 12.67 -16.84 7.38
C ARG A 229 13.70 -16.34 8.37
#